data_0b59a6a5260d170fb19f7eaf53b2a98a
#
_entry.id   0b59a6a5260d170fb19f7eaf53b2a98a
#
_cell.length_a   1.000
_cell.length_b   1.000
_cell.length_c   1.000
_cell.angle_alpha   90.00
_cell.angle_beta   90.00
_cell.angle_gamma   90.00
#
_symmetry.space_group_name_H-M   'P 1'
#
loop_
_entity.id
_entity.type
_entity.pdbx_description
1 polymer ?
#
loop_
_entity_poly.entity_id
_entity_poly.type
_entity_poly.pdbx_seq_one_letter_code
_entity_poly.pdbx_strand_id
1 'polypeptide(L)'
;MGSVNKQRLDSLLVELNLSSSRQKAQRLIRAGEVKVEGKIIDKPGTEIDPTAKIELLVKPAYVSRGGEKLAQALKEFNIDVTGRICIDGGISTGGFTDCLLQAGAKQVYGIDVGYGQVAWNLRQEPKVILKERTNFRYLTPKDLYNNDDTYASLGVMDLSFISLTKVLEPLWNLLIFPKEVILLVKPQFEVGREKVGKKGVVRNPEDQAQAILQVWEAAAKLGWYYQGLTYSPIKGPAGNIEYLLWLKTEPITQSPGFKGIKKVTQTAATEVN
;
A
#
# COMPACT_ATOMS: atom_id res chain seq x y z
N MET A 1 -52.97 9.41 1.45
CA MET A 1 -51.51 9.01 1.34
C MET A 1 -51.23 8.84 -0.14
N GLY A 2 -50.54 9.81 -0.77
CA GLY A 2 -50.22 9.74 -2.19
C GLY A 2 -49.23 8.59 -2.41
N SER A 3 -49.51 7.70 -3.38
CA SER A 3 -48.57 6.66 -3.81
C SER A 3 -47.32 7.34 -4.38
N VAL A 4 -46.20 7.20 -3.72
CA VAL A 4 -44.90 7.63 -4.28
C VAL A 4 -44.68 6.86 -5.56
N ASN A 5 -44.54 7.57 -6.68
CA ASN A 5 -44.36 6.95 -8.00
C ASN A 5 -42.91 6.37 -8.04
N LYS A 6 -42.80 5.05 -7.80
CA LYS A 6 -41.52 4.36 -7.81
C LYS A 6 -40.87 4.41 -9.18
N GLN A 7 -39.58 4.50 -9.24
CA GLN A 7 -38.75 4.61 -10.44
C GLN A 7 -37.73 3.51 -10.52
N ARG A 8 -37.40 3.03 -11.70
CA ARG A 8 -36.34 2.04 -11.91
C ARG A 8 -34.98 2.58 -11.47
N LEU A 9 -34.25 1.80 -10.70
CA LEU A 9 -32.98 2.18 -10.16
C LEU A 9 -31.95 2.58 -11.24
N ASP A 10 -31.92 1.85 -12.39
CA ASP A 10 -30.99 2.18 -13.49
C ASP A 10 -31.29 3.55 -14.13
N SER A 11 -32.54 3.99 -14.17
CA SER A 11 -32.97 5.29 -14.67
C SER A 11 -32.71 6.39 -13.62
N LEU A 12 -33.04 6.11 -12.37
CA LEU A 12 -32.87 7.03 -11.25
C LEU A 12 -31.38 7.41 -11.02
N LEU A 13 -30.46 6.46 -11.17
CA LEU A 13 -29.02 6.77 -11.09
C LEU A 13 -28.55 7.78 -12.15
N VAL A 14 -29.13 7.75 -13.33
CA VAL A 14 -28.79 8.74 -14.39
C VAL A 14 -29.42 10.09 -14.07
N GLU A 15 -30.66 10.12 -13.65
CA GLU A 15 -31.36 11.35 -13.29
C GLU A 15 -30.68 12.09 -12.13
N LEU A 16 -30.22 11.36 -11.14
CA LEU A 16 -29.45 11.90 -10.00
C LEU A 16 -27.99 12.22 -10.33
N ASN A 17 -27.56 12.11 -11.59
CA ASN A 17 -26.17 12.27 -12.03
C ASN A 17 -25.16 11.34 -11.33
N LEU A 18 -25.60 10.25 -10.74
CA LEU A 18 -24.76 9.21 -10.15
C LEU A 18 -24.15 8.26 -11.20
N SER A 19 -24.66 8.31 -12.44
CA SER A 19 -24.10 7.57 -13.58
C SER A 19 -24.25 8.38 -14.86
N SER A 20 -23.23 8.36 -15.72
CA SER A 20 -23.23 9.08 -17.00
C SER A 20 -24.12 8.44 -18.08
N SER A 21 -24.59 7.22 -17.90
CA SER A 21 -25.51 6.53 -18.82
C SER A 21 -26.21 5.36 -18.14
N ARG A 22 -27.37 4.96 -18.68
CA ARG A 22 -28.15 3.83 -18.20
C ARG A 22 -27.39 2.50 -18.29
N GLN A 23 -26.59 2.30 -19.32
CA GLN A 23 -25.74 1.11 -19.45
C GLN A 23 -24.68 1.03 -18.35
N LYS A 24 -24.08 2.17 -17.99
CA LYS A 24 -23.11 2.25 -16.89
C LYS A 24 -23.79 2.02 -15.55
N ALA A 25 -24.98 2.62 -15.34
CA ALA A 25 -25.80 2.37 -14.15
C ALA A 25 -26.12 0.88 -13.98
N GLN A 26 -26.53 0.19 -15.05
CA GLN A 26 -26.82 -1.25 -15.02
C GLN A 26 -25.57 -2.09 -14.65
N ARG A 27 -24.37 -1.69 -15.13
CA ARG A 27 -23.12 -2.36 -14.75
C ARG A 27 -22.84 -2.20 -13.26
N LEU A 28 -22.93 -0.98 -12.73
CA LEU A 28 -22.73 -0.70 -11.30
C LEU A 28 -23.69 -1.51 -10.43
N ILE A 29 -24.98 -1.54 -10.79
CA ILE A 29 -26.00 -2.29 -10.04
C ILE A 29 -25.70 -3.78 -10.06
N ARG A 30 -25.45 -4.39 -11.23
CA ARG A 30 -25.11 -5.83 -11.34
C ARG A 30 -23.80 -6.19 -10.64
N ALA A 31 -22.87 -5.26 -10.53
CA ALA A 31 -21.63 -5.43 -9.79
C ALA A 31 -21.81 -5.33 -8.26
N GLY A 32 -23.03 -5.05 -7.77
CA GLY A 32 -23.30 -4.86 -6.34
C GLY A 32 -22.70 -3.57 -5.77
N GLU A 33 -22.44 -2.58 -6.64
CA GLU A 33 -21.82 -1.30 -6.27
C GLU A 33 -22.83 -0.21 -5.91
N VAL A 34 -24.11 -0.57 -5.78
CA VAL A 34 -25.20 0.37 -5.44
C VAL A 34 -25.91 -0.08 -4.17
N LYS A 35 -25.97 0.80 -3.19
CA LYS A 35 -26.80 0.64 -1.99
C LYS A 35 -27.99 1.59 -2.05
N VAL A 36 -29.15 1.08 -1.65
CA VAL A 36 -30.37 1.86 -1.43
C VAL A 36 -30.81 1.59 0.00
N GLU A 37 -30.96 2.65 0.80
CA GLU A 37 -31.29 2.55 2.23
C GLU A 37 -30.37 1.55 2.97
N GLY A 38 -29.04 1.61 2.67
CA GLY A 38 -28.04 0.76 3.27
C GLY A 38 -27.98 -0.69 2.77
N LYS A 39 -28.89 -1.13 1.85
CA LYS A 39 -28.93 -2.49 1.28
C LYS A 39 -28.38 -2.49 -0.14
N ILE A 40 -27.54 -3.47 -0.46
CA ILE A 40 -27.06 -3.67 -1.83
C ILE A 40 -28.22 -4.11 -2.72
N ILE A 41 -28.37 -3.46 -3.87
CA ILE A 41 -29.34 -3.83 -4.92
C ILE A 41 -28.55 -4.27 -6.15
N ASP A 42 -28.81 -5.48 -6.64
CA ASP A 42 -28.12 -6.10 -7.78
C ASP A 42 -28.96 -6.18 -9.07
N LYS A 43 -30.28 -5.85 -8.98
CA LYS A 43 -31.18 -5.87 -10.11
C LYS A 43 -31.46 -4.46 -10.65
N PRO A 44 -31.02 -4.13 -11.88
CA PRO A 44 -31.17 -2.79 -12.45
C PRO A 44 -32.61 -2.28 -12.58
N GLY A 45 -33.54 -3.22 -12.74
CA GLY A 45 -34.96 -2.90 -12.87
C GLY A 45 -35.71 -2.73 -11.55
N THR A 46 -35.04 -2.83 -10.40
CA THR A 46 -35.68 -2.64 -9.09
C THR A 46 -36.35 -1.27 -9.03
N GLU A 47 -37.59 -1.23 -8.63
CA GLU A 47 -38.35 0.01 -8.45
C GLU A 47 -38.09 0.59 -7.07
N ILE A 48 -37.53 1.82 -7.02
CA ILE A 48 -37.10 2.53 -5.84
C ILE A 48 -37.87 3.83 -5.69
N ASP A 49 -38.12 4.22 -4.45
CA ASP A 49 -38.62 5.56 -4.12
C ASP A 49 -37.60 6.58 -4.56
N PRO A 50 -37.95 7.60 -5.38
CA PRO A 50 -36.97 8.62 -5.81
C PRO A 50 -36.32 9.40 -4.67
N THR A 51 -36.93 9.41 -3.48
CA THR A 51 -36.40 10.07 -2.28
C THR A 51 -35.50 9.17 -1.44
N ALA A 52 -35.37 7.88 -1.79
CA ALA A 52 -34.55 6.92 -1.06
C ALA A 52 -33.06 7.33 -1.12
N LYS A 53 -32.36 7.12 -0.01
CA LYS A 53 -30.91 7.36 0.04
C LYS A 53 -30.17 6.35 -0.81
N ILE A 54 -29.53 6.82 -1.89
CA ILE A 54 -28.73 5.99 -2.79
C ILE A 54 -27.25 6.31 -2.58
N GLU A 55 -26.43 5.26 -2.40
CA GLU A 55 -24.98 5.34 -2.24
C GLU A 55 -24.29 4.47 -3.30
N LEU A 56 -23.32 5.02 -4.01
CA LEU A 56 -22.40 4.24 -4.84
C LEU A 56 -21.27 3.72 -3.98
N LEU A 57 -21.07 2.40 -4.01
CA LEU A 57 -19.91 1.77 -3.41
C LEU A 57 -18.73 1.98 -4.36
N VAL A 58 -17.76 2.78 -3.94
CA VAL A 58 -16.50 2.87 -4.66
C VAL A 58 -15.75 1.55 -4.43
N LYS A 59 -15.53 0.76 -5.47
CA LYS A 59 -14.62 -0.38 -5.36
C LYS A 59 -13.27 0.12 -4.90
N PRO A 60 -12.67 -0.51 -3.87
CA PRO A 60 -11.29 -0.23 -3.52
C PRO A 60 -10.40 -0.36 -4.76
N ALA A 61 -9.51 0.59 -4.98
CA ALA A 61 -8.59 0.55 -6.12
C ALA A 61 -7.67 -0.68 -6.06
N TYR A 62 -7.41 -1.18 -4.86
CA TYR A 62 -6.50 -2.30 -4.58
C TYR A 62 -7.17 -3.32 -3.64
N VAL A 63 -6.64 -4.54 -3.61
CA VAL A 63 -7.15 -5.63 -2.74
C VAL A 63 -7.08 -5.29 -1.25
N SER A 64 -6.30 -4.30 -0.86
CA SER A 64 -6.28 -3.73 0.49
C SER A 64 -5.81 -2.27 0.47
N ARG A 65 -6.06 -1.54 1.57
CA ARG A 65 -5.61 -0.16 1.75
C ARG A 65 -4.09 0.04 1.64
N GLY A 66 -3.31 -1.04 1.78
CA GLY A 66 -1.86 -1.01 1.55
C GLY A 66 -1.50 -0.47 0.17
N GLY A 67 -2.26 -0.84 -0.87
CA GLY A 67 -2.01 -0.35 -2.23
C GLY A 67 -2.03 1.17 -2.37
N GLU A 68 -2.91 1.86 -1.63
CA GLU A 68 -2.98 3.33 -1.62
C GLU A 68 -1.69 3.96 -1.08
N LYS A 69 -1.05 3.33 -0.08
CA LYS A 69 0.22 3.80 0.49
C LYS A 69 1.33 3.76 -0.55
N LEU A 70 1.50 2.60 -1.22
CA LEU A 70 2.53 2.45 -2.24
C LEU A 70 2.24 3.35 -3.46
N ALA A 71 0.99 3.44 -3.90
CA ALA A 71 0.60 4.31 -5.02
C ALA A 71 0.98 5.78 -4.77
N GLN A 72 0.82 6.27 -3.52
CA GLN A 72 1.28 7.60 -3.13
C GLN A 72 2.79 7.75 -3.34
N ALA A 73 3.59 6.79 -2.87
CA ALA A 73 5.05 6.84 -3.04
C ALA A 73 5.46 6.80 -4.52
N LEU A 74 4.90 5.87 -5.30
CA LEU A 74 5.21 5.76 -6.74
C LEU A 74 4.92 7.06 -7.47
N LYS A 75 3.78 7.69 -7.16
CA LYS A 75 3.37 8.96 -7.77
C LYS A 75 4.26 10.12 -7.33
N GLU A 76 4.49 10.27 -6.03
CA GLU A 76 5.22 11.43 -5.47
C GLU A 76 6.70 11.41 -5.84
N PHE A 77 7.29 10.22 -5.85
CA PHE A 77 8.70 10.04 -6.23
C PHE A 77 8.91 9.81 -7.72
N ASN A 78 7.82 9.76 -8.51
CA ASN A 78 7.85 9.50 -9.95
C ASN A 78 8.62 8.21 -10.29
N ILE A 79 8.32 7.11 -9.57
CA ILE A 79 8.98 5.81 -9.75
C ILE A 79 8.24 5.02 -10.82
N ASP A 80 8.93 4.71 -11.91
CA ASP A 80 8.43 3.79 -12.93
C ASP A 80 8.77 2.34 -12.56
N VAL A 81 7.75 1.50 -12.49
CA VAL A 81 7.86 0.05 -12.20
C VAL A 81 7.56 -0.81 -13.43
N THR A 82 7.27 -0.18 -14.58
CA THR A 82 6.92 -0.87 -15.82
C THR A 82 8.01 -1.88 -16.24
N GLY A 83 7.62 -3.14 -16.42
CA GLY A 83 8.53 -4.22 -16.83
C GLY A 83 9.52 -4.68 -15.76
N ARG A 84 9.52 -4.10 -14.56
CA ARG A 84 10.44 -4.47 -13.47
C ARG A 84 10.01 -5.74 -12.74
N ILE A 85 10.99 -6.45 -12.23
CA ILE A 85 10.78 -7.53 -11.25
C ILE A 85 10.94 -6.92 -9.86
N CYS A 86 9.97 -7.17 -8.99
CA CYS A 86 9.86 -6.56 -7.66
C CYS A 86 9.83 -7.62 -6.56
N ILE A 87 10.23 -7.23 -5.35
CA ILE A 87 10.02 -7.97 -4.11
C ILE A 87 9.01 -7.19 -3.26
N ASP A 88 7.99 -7.89 -2.73
CA ASP A 88 7.04 -7.39 -1.73
C ASP A 88 7.26 -8.16 -0.42
N GLY A 89 7.98 -7.56 0.50
CA GLY A 89 8.24 -8.12 1.83
C GLY A 89 7.15 -7.72 2.82
N GLY A 90 6.41 -8.75 3.29
CA GLY A 90 5.20 -8.57 4.09
C GLY A 90 3.96 -8.41 3.22
N ILE A 91 3.82 -9.29 2.21
CA ILE A 91 2.71 -9.19 1.23
C ILE A 91 1.32 -9.14 1.88
N SER A 92 1.08 -9.85 2.99
CA SER A 92 -0.20 -9.90 3.71
C SER A 92 -1.37 -10.19 2.75
N THR A 93 -2.36 -9.28 2.61
CA THR A 93 -3.46 -9.43 1.64
C THR A 93 -3.02 -9.18 0.19
N GLY A 94 -1.89 -8.49 -0.02
CA GLY A 94 -1.32 -8.23 -1.35
C GLY A 94 -1.54 -6.80 -1.87
N GLY A 95 -1.80 -5.83 -0.99
CA GLY A 95 -2.05 -4.45 -1.43
C GLY A 95 -0.89 -3.82 -2.20
N PHE A 96 0.34 -4.00 -1.74
CA PHE A 96 1.53 -3.51 -2.44
C PHE A 96 1.75 -4.26 -3.75
N THR A 97 1.64 -5.58 -3.75
CA THR A 97 1.72 -6.41 -4.95
C THR A 97 0.70 -6.00 -6.01
N ASP A 98 -0.56 -5.80 -5.63
CA ASP A 98 -1.62 -5.35 -6.54
C ASP A 98 -1.29 -3.97 -7.15
N CYS A 99 -0.80 -3.03 -6.34
CA CYS A 99 -0.35 -1.72 -6.80
C CYS A 99 0.81 -1.85 -7.81
N LEU A 100 1.82 -2.67 -7.54
CA LEU A 100 2.94 -2.90 -8.45
C LEU A 100 2.48 -3.49 -9.78
N LEU A 101 1.59 -4.48 -9.76
CA LEU A 101 1.05 -5.11 -10.99
C LEU A 101 0.22 -4.13 -11.82
N GLN A 102 -0.65 -3.34 -11.17
CA GLN A 102 -1.44 -2.30 -11.85
C GLN A 102 -0.56 -1.19 -12.43
N ALA A 103 0.59 -0.91 -11.80
CA ALA A 103 1.60 0.02 -12.30
C ALA A 103 2.55 -0.59 -13.36
N GLY A 104 2.32 -1.85 -13.80
CA GLY A 104 3.02 -2.47 -14.91
C GLY A 104 4.23 -3.33 -14.54
N ALA A 105 4.42 -3.72 -13.28
CA ALA A 105 5.47 -4.65 -12.91
C ALA A 105 5.36 -5.97 -13.70
N LYS A 106 6.52 -6.49 -14.15
CA LYS A 106 6.61 -7.75 -14.88
C LYS A 106 6.30 -8.94 -13.98
N GLN A 107 6.81 -8.90 -12.74
CA GLN A 107 6.72 -9.98 -11.77
C GLN A 107 6.90 -9.45 -10.35
N VAL A 108 6.25 -10.08 -9.38
CA VAL A 108 6.40 -9.75 -7.97
C VAL A 108 6.64 -11.03 -7.15
N TYR A 109 7.74 -11.05 -6.41
CA TYR A 109 7.98 -12.03 -5.37
C TYR A 109 7.36 -11.53 -4.08
N GLY A 110 6.25 -12.16 -3.64
CA GLY A 110 5.54 -11.82 -2.42
C GLY A 110 5.96 -12.73 -1.27
N ILE A 111 6.53 -12.17 -0.21
CA ILE A 111 7.07 -12.91 0.93
C ILE A 111 6.29 -12.57 2.20
N ASP A 112 5.86 -13.59 2.96
CA ASP A 112 5.21 -13.42 4.26
C ASP A 112 5.49 -14.58 5.20
N VAL A 113 5.53 -14.28 6.50
CA VAL A 113 5.57 -15.31 7.56
C VAL A 113 4.22 -16.00 7.75
N GLY A 114 3.14 -15.33 7.37
CA GLY A 114 1.77 -15.84 7.39
C GLY A 114 1.50 -16.84 6.29
N TYR A 115 0.27 -17.37 6.29
CA TYR A 115 -0.20 -18.31 5.29
C TYR A 115 -1.69 -18.07 4.98
N GLY A 116 -2.05 -18.13 3.69
CA GLY A 116 -3.44 -18.07 3.26
C GLY A 116 -4.10 -16.68 3.33
N GLN A 117 -3.32 -15.61 3.56
CA GLN A 117 -3.85 -14.25 3.69
C GLN A 117 -3.98 -13.52 2.36
N VAL A 118 -3.18 -13.91 1.36
CA VAL A 118 -3.12 -13.25 0.05
C VAL A 118 -4.46 -13.40 -0.66
N ALA A 119 -4.97 -12.31 -1.22
CA ALA A 119 -6.21 -12.27 -1.98
C ALA A 119 -6.21 -13.29 -3.10
N TRP A 120 -7.36 -13.97 -3.32
CA TRP A 120 -7.46 -15.10 -4.24
C TRP A 120 -7.03 -14.77 -5.67
N ASN A 121 -7.41 -13.61 -6.18
CA ASN A 121 -7.03 -13.15 -7.51
C ASN A 121 -5.50 -13.00 -7.68
N LEU A 122 -4.80 -12.51 -6.66
CA LEU A 122 -3.34 -12.39 -6.67
C LEU A 122 -2.65 -13.75 -6.51
N ARG A 123 -3.26 -14.67 -5.77
CA ARG A 123 -2.76 -16.04 -5.63
C ARG A 123 -2.81 -16.83 -6.95
N GLN A 124 -3.76 -16.48 -7.84
CA GLN A 124 -3.91 -17.09 -9.16
C GLN A 124 -3.16 -16.31 -10.28
N GLU A 125 -2.60 -15.15 -9.97
CA GLU A 125 -1.90 -14.31 -10.95
C GLU A 125 -0.52 -14.90 -11.26
N PRO A 126 -0.25 -15.32 -12.52
CA PRO A 126 1.04 -15.94 -12.88
C PRO A 126 2.27 -15.06 -12.66
N LYS A 127 2.08 -13.74 -12.60
CA LYS A 127 3.15 -12.78 -12.32
C LYS A 127 3.52 -12.70 -10.84
N VAL A 128 2.78 -13.37 -9.95
CA VAL A 128 3.03 -13.37 -8.50
C VAL A 128 3.62 -14.70 -8.08
N ILE A 129 4.83 -14.65 -7.54
CA ILE A 129 5.49 -15.81 -6.94
C ILE A 129 5.42 -15.68 -5.44
N LEU A 130 4.62 -16.54 -4.78
CA LEU A 130 4.40 -16.49 -3.35
C LEU A 130 5.38 -17.36 -2.57
N LYS A 131 5.97 -16.78 -1.53
CA LYS A 131 6.78 -17.44 -0.50
C LYS A 131 6.16 -17.18 0.87
N GLU A 132 5.09 -17.91 1.16
CA GLU A 132 4.44 -17.89 2.48
C GLU A 132 5.20 -18.73 3.51
N ARG A 133 4.90 -18.55 4.82
CA ARG A 133 5.61 -19.20 5.94
C ARG A 133 7.12 -18.95 5.90
N THR A 134 7.53 -17.83 5.32
CA THR A 134 8.92 -17.49 5.08
C THR A 134 9.31 -16.24 5.86
N ASN A 135 10.29 -16.38 6.75
CA ASN A 135 10.81 -15.25 7.50
C ASN A 135 11.83 -14.49 6.65
N PHE A 136 11.48 -13.29 6.23
CA PHE A 136 12.32 -12.44 5.37
C PHE A 136 13.74 -12.22 5.93
N ARG A 137 13.89 -12.20 7.25
CA ARG A 137 15.18 -11.99 7.94
C ARG A 137 16.24 -13.01 7.56
N TYR A 138 15.84 -14.22 7.20
CA TYR A 138 16.75 -15.33 6.91
C TYR A 138 16.74 -15.74 5.42
N LEU A 139 15.99 -15.00 4.60
CA LEU A 139 15.84 -15.31 3.18
C LEU A 139 17.13 -15.02 2.42
N THR A 140 17.56 -15.97 1.63
CA THR A 140 18.74 -15.85 0.76
C THR A 140 18.34 -15.86 -0.73
N PRO A 141 19.21 -15.41 -1.65
CA PRO A 141 18.94 -15.50 -3.08
C PRO A 141 18.61 -16.93 -3.54
N LYS A 142 19.26 -17.95 -2.97
CA LYS A 142 19.01 -19.36 -3.31
C LYS A 142 17.61 -19.84 -2.89
N ASP A 143 17.04 -19.24 -1.84
CA ASP A 143 15.69 -19.59 -1.39
C ASP A 143 14.60 -18.91 -2.21
N LEU A 144 14.92 -17.75 -2.81
CA LEU A 144 13.97 -16.94 -3.54
C LEU A 144 13.98 -17.23 -5.04
N TYR A 145 15.15 -17.32 -5.64
CA TYR A 145 15.34 -17.39 -7.07
C TYR A 145 15.75 -18.80 -7.51
N ASN A 146 15.25 -19.26 -8.66
CA ASN A 146 15.79 -20.41 -9.38
C ASN A 146 17.00 -19.96 -10.21
N ASN A 147 17.80 -20.93 -10.73
CA ASN A 147 19.06 -20.64 -11.45
C ASN A 147 18.88 -19.74 -12.68
N ASP A 148 17.73 -19.81 -13.35
CA ASP A 148 17.43 -19.07 -14.57
C ASP A 148 16.60 -17.81 -14.33
N ASP A 149 16.30 -17.48 -13.05
CA ASP A 149 15.48 -16.32 -12.71
C ASP A 149 16.22 -15.00 -12.90
N THR A 150 15.49 -14.01 -13.37
CA THR A 150 15.95 -12.64 -13.34
C THR A 150 15.67 -12.05 -11.96
N TYR A 151 16.70 -11.52 -11.32
CA TYR A 151 16.62 -10.95 -9.97
C TYR A 151 15.82 -9.63 -9.96
N ALA A 152 15.20 -9.34 -8.83
CA ALA A 152 14.49 -8.09 -8.63
C ALA A 152 15.44 -6.90 -8.53
N SER A 153 15.01 -5.75 -9.04
CA SER A 153 15.73 -4.47 -8.92
C SER A 153 15.03 -3.49 -7.97
N LEU A 154 13.76 -3.76 -7.61
CA LEU A 154 12.97 -2.94 -6.69
C LEU A 154 12.45 -3.81 -5.55
N GLY A 155 12.68 -3.38 -4.31
CA GLY A 155 12.07 -3.94 -3.11
C GLY A 155 11.05 -2.98 -2.51
N VAL A 156 9.87 -3.48 -2.12
CA VAL A 156 8.91 -2.75 -1.29
C VAL A 156 8.69 -3.52 0.00
N MET A 157 8.63 -2.83 1.14
CA MET A 157 8.56 -3.47 2.45
C MET A 157 7.44 -2.87 3.29
N ASP A 158 6.45 -3.70 3.65
CA ASP A 158 5.37 -3.38 4.60
C ASP A 158 5.32 -4.41 5.73
N LEU A 159 6.34 -4.41 6.59
CA LEU A 159 6.48 -5.35 7.69
C LEU A 159 5.83 -4.83 8.98
N SER A 160 5.36 -5.77 9.81
CA SER A 160 4.83 -5.49 11.14
C SER A 160 5.52 -6.32 12.20
N PHE A 161 5.61 -5.77 13.42
CA PHE A 161 6.18 -6.43 14.60
C PHE A 161 7.69 -6.72 14.53
N ILE A 162 8.40 -6.12 13.59
CA ILE A 162 9.85 -6.21 13.44
C ILE A 162 10.37 -4.87 12.94
N SER A 163 11.56 -4.48 13.39
CA SER A 163 12.27 -3.32 12.85
C SER A 163 12.78 -3.62 11.44
N LEU A 164 12.62 -2.66 10.52
CA LEU A 164 13.15 -2.75 9.15
C LEU A 164 14.67 -2.95 9.14
N THR A 165 15.39 -2.44 10.15
CA THR A 165 16.86 -2.62 10.26
C THR A 165 17.29 -4.08 10.26
N LYS A 166 16.42 -5.02 10.66
CA LYS A 166 16.70 -6.46 10.71
C LYS A 166 16.57 -7.18 9.37
N VAL A 167 15.98 -6.51 8.37
CA VAL A 167 15.71 -7.10 7.05
C VAL A 167 16.42 -6.36 5.91
N LEU A 168 17.12 -5.26 6.21
CA LEU A 168 17.84 -4.48 5.19
C LEU A 168 18.96 -5.29 4.52
N GLU A 169 19.75 -6.04 5.29
CA GLU A 169 20.84 -6.86 4.73
C GLU A 169 20.33 -8.02 3.85
N PRO A 170 19.35 -8.85 4.29
CA PRO A 170 18.69 -9.79 3.38
C PRO A 170 18.15 -9.12 2.12
N LEU A 171 17.44 -8.01 2.24
CA LEU A 171 16.89 -7.29 1.09
C LEU A 171 18.01 -6.79 0.15
N TRP A 172 19.12 -6.29 0.70
CA TRP A 172 20.28 -5.91 -0.11
C TRP A 172 20.81 -7.06 -0.95
N ASN A 173 20.92 -8.26 -0.37
CA ASN A 173 21.45 -9.44 -1.05
C ASN A 173 20.48 -10.00 -2.10
N LEU A 174 19.18 -9.74 -1.95
CA LEU A 174 18.15 -10.21 -2.90
C LEU A 174 18.02 -9.31 -4.13
N LEU A 175 18.51 -8.07 -4.11
CA LEU A 175 18.36 -7.13 -5.21
C LEU A 175 19.61 -7.06 -6.08
N ILE A 176 19.41 -6.85 -7.40
CA ILE A 176 20.50 -6.52 -8.35
C ILE A 176 20.66 -5.00 -8.50
N PHE A 177 21.84 -4.57 -8.94
CA PHE A 177 22.11 -3.16 -9.25
C PHE A 177 21.41 -2.70 -10.54
N PRO A 178 20.94 -1.43 -10.59
CA PRO A 178 20.83 -0.50 -9.46
C PRO A 178 19.73 -0.94 -8.50
N LYS A 179 20.08 -1.06 -7.20
CA LYS A 179 19.13 -1.47 -6.17
C LYS A 179 18.27 -0.30 -5.76
N GLU A 180 16.97 -0.52 -5.67
CA GLU A 180 16.00 0.49 -5.27
C GLU A 180 15.02 -0.09 -4.26
N VAL A 181 14.65 0.69 -3.23
CA VAL A 181 13.72 0.23 -2.20
C VAL A 181 12.77 1.34 -1.77
N ILE A 182 11.53 0.95 -1.48
CA ILE A 182 10.52 1.76 -0.79
C ILE A 182 10.19 1.05 0.51
N LEU A 183 10.53 1.68 1.63
CA LEU A 183 10.35 1.12 2.97
C LEU A 183 9.19 1.83 3.68
N LEU A 184 8.15 1.10 4.06
CA LEU A 184 7.09 1.64 4.92
C LEU A 184 7.59 1.64 6.37
N VAL A 185 8.15 2.76 6.80
CA VAL A 185 8.62 2.96 8.16
C VAL A 185 7.43 3.14 9.09
N LYS A 186 7.32 2.27 10.07
CA LYS A 186 6.29 2.29 11.10
C LYS A 186 6.94 2.63 12.44
N PRO A 187 6.82 3.88 12.92
CA PRO A 187 7.56 4.35 14.09
C PRO A 187 7.41 3.44 15.32
N GLN A 188 6.25 2.85 15.53
CA GLN A 188 5.97 1.97 16.66
C GLN A 188 6.80 0.67 16.69
N PHE A 189 7.41 0.29 15.57
CA PHE A 189 8.29 -0.88 15.49
C PHE A 189 9.78 -0.52 15.43
N GLU A 190 10.09 0.77 15.35
CA GLU A 190 11.47 1.27 15.25
C GLU A 190 11.96 1.95 16.54
N VAL A 191 11.07 2.65 17.27
CA VAL A 191 11.43 3.32 18.53
C VAL A 191 11.43 2.34 19.72
N GLY A 192 12.09 2.73 20.82
CA GLY A 192 12.01 2.01 22.09
C GLY A 192 10.58 1.99 22.67
N ARG A 193 10.29 0.98 23.49
CA ARG A 193 8.95 0.77 24.07
C ARG A 193 8.47 1.95 24.89
N GLU A 194 9.37 2.71 25.51
CA GLU A 194 9.10 3.90 26.31
C GLU A 194 8.47 5.05 25.51
N LYS A 195 8.70 5.06 24.19
CA LYS A 195 8.16 6.07 23.27
C LYS A 195 6.81 5.66 22.65
N VAL A 196 6.40 4.43 22.90
CA VAL A 196 5.13 3.89 22.39
C VAL A 196 4.04 4.10 23.45
N GLY A 197 3.02 4.91 23.14
CA GLY A 197 1.93 5.19 24.03
C GLY A 197 1.03 3.97 24.32
N LYS A 198 0.14 4.07 25.33
CA LYS A 198 -0.73 2.98 25.82
C LYS A 198 -1.54 2.25 24.73
N LYS A 199 -1.83 2.89 23.60
CA LYS A 199 -2.56 2.30 22.46
C LYS A 199 -1.65 1.82 21.34
N GLY A 200 -0.33 1.71 21.56
CA GLY A 200 0.62 1.33 20.52
C GLY A 200 0.91 2.46 19.52
N VAL A 201 0.69 3.72 19.88
CA VAL A 201 0.83 4.87 18.97
C VAL A 201 1.99 5.78 19.38
N VAL A 202 2.88 6.07 18.46
CA VAL A 202 3.96 7.07 18.57
C VAL A 202 3.42 8.41 18.09
N ARG A 203 3.19 9.35 19.01
CA ARG A 203 2.54 10.64 18.70
C ARG A 203 3.50 11.79 18.48
N ASN A 204 4.69 11.73 19.09
CA ASN A 204 5.66 12.80 18.99
C ASN A 204 6.34 12.78 17.61
N PRO A 205 6.21 13.85 16.80
CA PRO A 205 6.86 13.92 15.49
C PRO A 205 8.39 13.78 15.54
N GLU A 206 9.02 14.15 16.64
CA GLU A 206 10.46 13.98 16.82
C GLU A 206 10.87 12.52 17.00
N ASP A 207 10.09 11.74 17.76
CA ASP A 207 10.30 10.29 17.89
C ASP A 207 10.05 9.56 16.57
N GLN A 208 9.05 10.01 15.80
CA GLN A 208 8.81 9.51 14.45
C GLN A 208 9.99 9.81 13.51
N ALA A 209 10.53 11.03 13.59
CA ALA A 209 11.70 11.43 12.82
C ALA A 209 12.93 10.59 13.19
N GLN A 210 13.13 10.31 14.48
CA GLN A 210 14.23 9.45 14.97
C GLN A 210 14.09 8.01 14.44
N ALA A 211 12.88 7.46 14.40
CA ALA A 211 12.58 6.15 13.80
C ALA A 211 13.02 6.09 12.33
N ILE A 212 12.66 7.10 11.55
CA ILE A 212 13.02 7.20 10.13
C ILE A 212 14.53 7.30 9.95
N LEU A 213 15.18 8.17 10.74
CA LEU A 213 16.62 8.36 10.69
C LEU A 213 17.36 7.06 10.99
N GLN A 214 16.95 6.31 12.02
CA GLN A 214 17.54 5.03 12.40
C GLN A 214 17.50 4.02 11.24
N VAL A 215 16.36 3.90 10.55
CA VAL A 215 16.21 3.00 9.40
C VAL A 215 17.11 3.46 8.25
N TRP A 216 17.13 4.77 7.96
CA TRP A 216 17.99 5.31 6.90
C TRP A 216 19.48 5.11 7.20
N GLU A 217 19.94 5.42 8.40
CA GLU A 217 21.35 5.23 8.80
C GLU A 217 21.78 3.76 8.70
N ALA A 218 20.90 2.84 9.08
CA ALA A 218 21.14 1.40 8.92
C ALA A 218 21.27 1.01 7.44
N ALA A 219 20.41 1.54 6.58
CA ALA A 219 20.46 1.30 5.15
C ALA A 219 21.70 1.93 4.50
N ALA A 220 22.08 3.13 4.92
CA ALA A 220 23.26 3.82 4.41
C ALA A 220 24.56 3.04 4.64
N LYS A 221 24.68 2.30 5.74
CA LYS A 221 25.83 1.41 6.03
C LYS A 221 25.97 0.27 5.00
N LEU A 222 24.90 -0.09 4.32
CA LEU A 222 24.88 -1.10 3.26
C LEU A 222 25.14 -0.50 1.87
N GLY A 223 25.12 0.83 1.72
CA GLY A 223 25.35 1.52 0.47
C GLY A 223 24.10 2.09 -0.19
N TRP A 224 22.97 2.17 0.52
CA TRP A 224 21.81 2.91 0.04
C TRP A 224 21.91 4.40 0.36
N TYR A 225 21.49 5.22 -0.59
CA TYR A 225 21.39 6.67 -0.47
C TYR A 225 19.94 7.09 -0.43
N TYR A 226 19.64 8.08 0.40
CA TYR A 226 18.34 8.72 0.47
C TYR A 226 17.95 9.31 -0.90
N GLN A 227 16.70 9.11 -1.32
CA GLN A 227 16.13 9.70 -2.52
C GLN A 227 14.88 10.54 -2.21
N GLY A 228 14.08 10.11 -1.24
CA GLY A 228 12.85 10.79 -0.87
C GLY A 228 12.22 10.26 0.41
N LEU A 229 11.36 11.07 0.99
CA LEU A 229 10.56 10.73 2.17
C LEU A 229 9.19 11.40 2.04
N THR A 230 8.14 10.60 2.17
CA THR A 230 6.78 11.08 2.31
C THR A 230 6.03 10.30 3.38
N TYR A 231 4.79 10.67 3.67
CA TYR A 231 3.94 9.96 4.62
C TYR A 231 2.79 9.25 3.91
N SER A 232 2.30 8.20 4.53
CA SER A 232 1.15 7.45 4.05
C SER A 232 -0.10 8.34 4.04
N PRO A 233 -0.94 8.28 2.99
CA PRO A 233 -2.19 9.05 2.95
C PRO A 233 -3.22 8.56 3.98
N ILE A 234 -2.99 7.40 4.57
CA ILE A 234 -3.86 6.77 5.56
C ILE A 234 -3.06 6.30 6.77
N LYS A 235 -3.66 6.40 7.95
CA LYS A 235 -3.09 5.85 9.19
C LYS A 235 -3.08 4.32 9.20
N GLY A 236 -2.09 3.76 9.89
CA GLY A 236 -2.09 2.35 10.24
C GLY A 236 -3.28 1.96 11.13
N PRO A 237 -3.54 0.65 11.31
CA PRO A 237 -4.74 0.16 12.03
C PRO A 237 -4.88 0.68 13.46
N ALA A 238 -3.78 0.91 14.17
CA ALA A 238 -3.77 1.47 15.54
C ALA A 238 -3.83 3.01 15.57
N GLY A 239 -3.77 3.69 14.41
CA GLY A 239 -3.78 5.14 14.30
C GLY A 239 -2.39 5.78 14.20
N ASN A 240 -1.33 4.99 14.00
CA ASN A 240 0.01 5.52 13.73
C ASN A 240 0.08 6.17 12.34
N ILE A 241 0.80 7.28 12.23
CA ILE A 241 1.28 7.80 10.96
C ILE A 241 2.45 6.91 10.53
N GLU A 242 2.47 6.51 9.26
CA GLU A 242 3.49 5.66 8.67
C GLU A 242 4.16 6.43 7.52
N TYR A 243 5.43 6.13 7.26
CA TYR A 243 6.25 6.93 6.34
C TYR A 243 6.83 6.05 5.25
N LEU A 244 6.91 6.57 4.04
CA LEU A 244 7.49 5.92 2.87
C LEU A 244 8.86 6.51 2.61
N LEU A 245 9.90 5.75 2.90
CA LEU A 245 11.30 6.10 2.70
C LEU A 245 11.80 5.45 1.42
N TRP A 246 12.23 6.28 0.47
CA TRP A 246 12.78 5.85 -0.81
C TRP A 246 14.29 5.95 -0.82
N LEU A 247 14.95 4.84 -1.15
CA LEU A 247 16.40 4.72 -1.17
C LEU A 247 16.87 4.04 -2.46
N LYS A 248 18.04 4.43 -2.96
CA LYS A 248 18.73 3.83 -4.11
C LYS A 248 20.23 3.66 -3.84
N THR A 249 20.89 2.87 -4.70
CA THR A 249 22.35 2.78 -4.73
C THR A 249 23.04 3.94 -5.48
N GLU A 250 22.26 4.80 -6.11
CA GLU A 250 22.74 6.01 -6.78
C GLU A 250 22.75 7.18 -5.79
N PRO A 251 23.91 7.84 -5.58
CA PRO A 251 23.99 8.96 -4.66
C PRO A 251 23.22 10.19 -5.17
N ILE A 252 22.66 10.95 -4.24
CA ILE A 252 22.13 12.28 -4.52
C ILE A 252 23.05 13.35 -3.94
N THR A 253 22.95 14.56 -4.46
CA THR A 253 23.82 15.68 -4.07
C THR A 253 23.53 16.25 -2.68
N GLN A 254 22.32 16.09 -2.15
CA GLN A 254 21.94 16.63 -0.85
C GLN A 254 20.99 15.68 -0.10
N SER A 255 21.39 15.34 1.13
CA SER A 255 20.54 14.65 2.10
C SER A 255 19.79 15.69 2.95
N PRO A 256 18.52 15.47 3.32
CA PRO A 256 17.73 16.40 4.12
C PRO A 256 18.25 16.53 5.56
N GLY A 257 19.05 15.56 6.02
CA GLY A 257 19.46 15.45 7.44
C GLY A 257 18.25 15.29 8.37
N PHE A 258 18.50 15.22 9.67
CA PHE A 258 17.44 15.08 10.68
C PHE A 258 16.41 16.22 10.63
N LYS A 259 16.86 17.46 10.36
CA LYS A 259 15.97 18.62 10.29
C LYS A 259 14.93 18.50 9.16
N GLY A 260 15.32 17.98 8.00
CA GLY A 260 14.40 17.76 6.89
C GLY A 260 13.41 16.64 7.18
N ILE A 261 13.86 15.52 7.77
CA ILE A 261 13.00 14.42 8.20
C ILE A 261 11.97 14.94 9.22
N LYS A 262 12.40 15.71 10.23
CA LYS A 262 11.52 16.28 11.26
C LYS A 262 10.44 17.21 10.65
N LYS A 263 10.78 17.98 9.62
CA LYS A 263 9.79 18.80 8.90
C LYS A 263 8.69 17.92 8.28
N VAL A 264 9.04 16.81 7.64
CA VAL A 264 8.06 15.88 7.06
C VAL A 264 7.14 15.29 8.13
N THR A 265 7.70 14.86 9.28
CA THR A 265 6.88 14.29 10.37
C THR A 265 5.96 15.33 11.02
N GLN A 266 6.36 16.58 11.12
CA GLN A 266 5.53 17.69 11.61
C GLN A 266 4.38 17.98 10.63
N THR A 267 4.65 18.04 9.33
CA THR A 267 3.60 18.20 8.30
C THR A 267 2.60 17.05 8.34
N ALA A 268 3.08 15.80 8.39
CA ALA A 268 2.23 14.62 8.48
C ALA A 268 1.29 14.66 9.70
N ALA A 269 1.78 15.16 10.84
CA ALA A 269 0.96 15.29 12.06
C ALA A 269 -0.24 16.27 11.92
N THR A 270 -0.17 17.20 10.97
CA THR A 270 -1.25 18.17 10.69
C THR A 270 -2.17 17.74 9.56
N GLU A 271 -1.68 16.97 8.58
CA GLU A 271 -2.41 16.65 7.35
C GLU A 271 -3.05 15.27 7.35
N VAL A 272 -2.48 14.30 8.07
CA VAL A 272 -3.04 12.94 8.15
C VAL A 272 -4.06 12.87 9.27
N ASN A 273 -5.34 12.86 8.93
CA ASN A 273 -6.48 12.77 9.86
C ASN A 273 -6.96 11.35 10.13
#